data_1824bfb1483e806713268aa729867d20
#
_entry.id   1824bfb1483e806713268aa729867d20
#
_cell.length_a   1.000
_cell.length_b   1.000
_cell.length_c   1.000
_cell.angle_alpha   90.00
_cell.angle_beta   90.00
_cell.angle_gamma   90.00
#
_symmetry.space_group_name_H-M   'P 1'
#
loop_
_entity.id
_entity.type
_entity.pdbx_description
1 polymer ?
#
loop_
_entity_poly.entity_id
_entity_poly.type
_entity_poly.pdbx_seq_one_letter_code
_entity_poly.pdbx_strand_id
1 'polypeptide(L)'
;MKDYNLESRKFILAGVVILVLVTYVIRLFNIQLRNEEYKTLAENNAYYTKTVYPARGHMYDRNGKLLVYNQPSYDITFIPREAMNVDTTELCNALGMTLEEFYERMERIKNRKLNPGYSSYTEQDFVTQLSGEEFARFQENMFRFPGFYLRKRSIRQYNYKAAGVLLGDIGEVSRSKIEKDPYYGRGDYIGTQGLEASYEEALRGQKGTEVLLRDAHGRIQGSHSNGEFDQPAIRGKDLTLSLDIELQELGERLMENKIGSIVAIEPATGEILCMVSAPSYDPSLLTGRQRGKNHKELSKDKRKPLMNRAVMGTYPPGSTFKTSQALTFLEEGIITPETSFPCAGGFVFNRFKLGCHAHSSPTPLKPAIATSCNAYFCWGLHRMFSSSKYEGGTKEAMNRWRDYMVSMGFGYRLGVDLPGEARGMIPNADYYTKHYGNYWRAVTVISIAIGQGEVTLTPLQIANLGATIANRGTYITPHMVKAIEGDTIRQDYLTPKSTLVGRNSYEHIVEGMRLAVTDGTCRAANIPGLDVCGKTGTAQNRGKDHSAFMGFAPMDNPKIAIAVYVENGGFGATYGVPIGALLMEKYLNGELSEESKTKADEISKRVINYGTSER
;
A
#
# COMPACT_ATOMS: atom_id res chain seq x y z
N MET A 1 -54.54 60.51 -64.32
CA MET A 1 -53.77 60.20 -63.08
C MET A 1 -54.63 59.29 -62.22
N LYS A 2 -54.16 58.08 -61.97
CA LYS A 2 -54.88 57.19 -61.02
C LYS A 2 -54.54 57.65 -59.63
N ASP A 3 -55.53 58.17 -58.91
CA ASP A 3 -55.36 58.42 -57.48
C ASP A 3 -55.09 57.15 -56.74
N TYR A 4 -53.88 57.00 -56.29
CA TYR A 4 -53.49 55.90 -55.40
C TYR A 4 -54.06 56.17 -54.01
N ASN A 5 -55.16 55.47 -53.71
CA ASN A 5 -55.83 55.60 -52.40
C ASN A 5 -54.86 55.04 -51.29
N LEU A 6 -54.10 55.95 -50.70
CA LEU A 6 -53.11 55.65 -49.64
C LEU A 6 -53.82 55.28 -48.32
N GLU A 7 -55.12 55.52 -48.17
CA GLU A 7 -55.85 55.22 -46.93
C GLU A 7 -56.01 53.73 -46.63
N SER A 8 -56.07 52.86 -47.64
CA SER A 8 -56.15 51.43 -47.43
C SER A 8 -54.77 50.79 -47.00
N ARG A 9 -53.66 51.49 -47.32
CA ARG A 9 -52.33 50.97 -46.94
C ARG A 9 -52.00 51.19 -45.45
N LYS A 10 -52.62 52.13 -44.78
CA LYS A 10 -52.46 52.37 -43.34
C LYS A 10 -52.92 51.13 -42.53
N PHE A 11 -53.98 50.46 -42.98
CA PHE A 11 -54.49 49.25 -42.29
C PHE A 11 -53.59 48.05 -42.53
N ILE A 12 -52.93 47.92 -43.70
CA ILE A 12 -51.96 46.92 -43.97
C ILE A 12 -50.73 47.10 -43.12
N LEU A 13 -50.23 48.37 -43.04
CA LEU A 13 -49.07 48.70 -42.16
C LEU A 13 -49.40 48.46 -40.68
N ALA A 14 -50.58 48.85 -40.23
CA ALA A 14 -51.04 48.59 -38.85
C ALA A 14 -51.13 47.08 -38.57
N GLY A 15 -51.63 46.27 -39.55
CA GLY A 15 -51.66 44.81 -39.43
C GLY A 15 -50.27 44.17 -39.33
N VAL A 16 -49.31 44.67 -40.12
CA VAL A 16 -47.92 44.19 -40.06
C VAL A 16 -47.27 44.51 -38.69
N VAL A 17 -47.48 45.74 -38.20
CA VAL A 17 -46.96 46.16 -36.87
C VAL A 17 -47.56 45.32 -35.76
N ILE A 18 -48.88 45.08 -35.80
CA ILE A 18 -49.57 44.24 -34.80
C ILE A 18 -49.03 42.78 -34.88
N LEU A 19 -48.85 42.24 -36.09
CA LEU A 19 -48.32 40.89 -36.28
C LEU A 19 -46.91 40.77 -35.71
N VAL A 20 -46.05 41.76 -35.95
CA VAL A 20 -44.69 41.79 -35.39
C VAL A 20 -44.75 41.88 -33.86
N LEU A 21 -45.59 42.74 -33.29
CA LEU A 21 -45.78 42.87 -31.84
C LEU A 21 -46.27 41.56 -31.21
N VAL A 22 -47.25 40.91 -31.81
CA VAL A 22 -47.79 39.62 -31.35
C VAL A 22 -46.70 38.55 -31.42
N THR A 23 -45.93 38.52 -32.50
CA THR A 23 -44.81 37.59 -32.64
C THR A 23 -43.74 37.80 -31.56
N TYR A 24 -43.40 39.07 -31.26
CA TYR A 24 -42.48 39.40 -30.16
C TYR A 24 -43.03 39.00 -28.79
N VAL A 25 -44.30 39.25 -28.51
CA VAL A 25 -44.94 38.86 -27.25
C VAL A 25 -44.95 37.33 -27.10
N ILE A 26 -45.29 36.59 -28.15
CA ILE A 26 -45.27 35.13 -28.14
C ILE A 26 -43.82 34.61 -27.95
N ARG A 27 -42.85 35.23 -28.61
CA ARG A 27 -41.43 34.89 -28.45
C ARG A 27 -40.94 35.15 -27.03
N LEU A 28 -41.26 36.32 -26.48
CA LEU A 28 -40.92 36.67 -25.10
C LEU A 28 -41.57 35.73 -24.09
N PHE A 29 -42.85 35.41 -24.28
CA PHE A 29 -43.59 34.47 -23.44
C PHE A 29 -42.92 33.07 -23.48
N ASN A 30 -42.55 32.57 -24.65
CA ASN A 30 -41.88 31.29 -24.79
C ASN A 30 -40.49 31.30 -24.13
N ILE A 31 -39.72 32.38 -24.27
CA ILE A 31 -38.37 32.48 -23.67
C ILE A 31 -38.45 32.64 -22.15
N GLN A 32 -39.39 33.43 -21.62
CA GLN A 32 -39.42 33.73 -20.19
C GLN A 32 -40.20 32.71 -19.35
N LEU A 33 -41.25 32.11 -19.89
CA LEU A 33 -42.16 31.26 -19.11
C LEU A 33 -42.20 29.78 -19.50
N ARG A 34 -41.75 29.43 -20.69
CA ARG A 34 -41.90 28.07 -21.20
C ARG A 34 -40.57 27.32 -21.42
N ASN A 35 -39.47 28.06 -21.44
CA ASN A 35 -38.18 27.44 -21.67
C ASN A 35 -37.44 27.26 -20.34
N GLU A 36 -37.52 26.05 -19.74
CA GLU A 36 -36.85 25.68 -18.51
C GLU A 36 -35.31 25.75 -18.64
N GLU A 37 -34.79 25.60 -19.85
CA GLU A 37 -33.36 25.70 -20.13
C GLU A 37 -32.82 27.10 -19.87
N TYR A 38 -33.55 28.16 -20.30
CA TYR A 38 -33.19 29.56 -20.02
C TYR A 38 -33.36 29.91 -18.54
N LYS A 39 -34.35 29.33 -17.87
CA LYS A 39 -34.55 29.52 -16.43
C LYS A 39 -33.36 28.89 -15.66
N THR A 40 -33.00 27.66 -16.01
CA THR A 40 -31.84 26.98 -15.44
C THR A 40 -30.52 27.72 -15.74
N LEU A 41 -30.36 28.27 -16.94
CA LEU A 41 -29.20 29.08 -17.30
C LEU A 41 -29.16 30.40 -16.54
N ALA A 42 -30.31 31.04 -16.32
CA ALA A 42 -30.40 32.27 -15.53
C ALA A 42 -30.11 32.00 -14.04
N GLU A 43 -30.62 30.91 -13.49
CA GLU A 43 -30.32 30.46 -12.14
C GLU A 43 -28.83 30.10 -12.00
N ASN A 44 -28.24 29.37 -12.93
CA ASN A 44 -26.82 29.04 -12.96
C ASN A 44 -25.91 30.29 -13.11
N ASN A 45 -26.40 31.36 -13.73
CA ASN A 45 -25.66 32.61 -13.82
C ASN A 45 -25.81 33.49 -12.56
N ALA A 46 -26.91 33.35 -11.82
CA ALA A 46 -27.17 34.08 -10.58
C ALA A 46 -26.52 33.41 -9.36
N TYR A 47 -26.32 32.11 -9.41
CA TYR A 47 -25.77 31.33 -8.30
C TYR A 47 -24.39 30.74 -8.63
N TYR A 48 -23.52 30.73 -7.63
CA TYR A 48 -22.22 30.08 -7.66
C TYR A 48 -22.14 29.05 -6.55
N THR A 49 -22.10 27.79 -6.93
CA THR A 49 -21.89 26.71 -5.97
C THR A 49 -20.39 26.53 -5.74
N LYS A 50 -19.94 26.95 -4.56
CA LYS A 50 -18.56 26.79 -4.11
C LYS A 50 -18.43 25.46 -3.36
N THR A 51 -17.49 24.62 -3.77
CA THR A 51 -17.18 23.37 -3.07
C THR A 51 -16.43 23.64 -1.77
N VAL A 52 -16.93 23.08 -0.66
CA VAL A 52 -16.27 23.10 0.64
C VAL A 52 -15.59 21.74 0.84
N TYR A 53 -14.27 21.77 0.97
CA TYR A 53 -13.50 20.54 1.13
C TYR A 53 -13.50 20.06 2.58
N PRO A 54 -13.79 18.77 2.82
CA PRO A 54 -13.73 18.18 4.15
C PRO A 54 -12.30 18.06 4.64
N ALA A 55 -12.12 18.05 5.95
CA ALA A 55 -10.87 17.59 6.55
C ALA A 55 -10.78 16.07 6.39
N ARG A 56 -9.63 15.58 5.91
CA ARG A 56 -9.36 14.16 5.75
C ARG A 56 -9.17 13.50 7.12
N GLY A 57 -9.59 12.26 7.32
CA GLY A 57 -9.41 11.51 8.57
C GLY A 57 -7.93 11.41 8.97
N HIS A 58 -7.64 11.29 10.25
CA HIS A 58 -6.30 11.10 10.79
C HIS A 58 -5.95 9.61 10.82
N MET A 59 -4.66 9.29 10.97
CA MET A 59 -4.21 7.92 11.21
C MET A 59 -3.40 7.87 12.51
N TYR A 60 -3.76 6.93 13.37
CA TYR A 60 -3.11 6.68 14.65
C TYR A 60 -2.48 5.28 14.63
N ASP A 61 -1.39 5.09 15.38
CA ASP A 61 -0.85 3.77 15.61
C ASP A 61 -1.71 2.98 16.63
N ARG A 62 -1.35 1.72 16.90
CA ARG A 62 -2.08 0.85 17.85
C ARG A 62 -2.12 1.40 19.27
N ASN A 63 -1.17 2.26 19.65
CA ASN A 63 -1.00 2.87 20.96
C ASN A 63 -1.62 4.27 21.04
N GLY A 64 -2.29 4.74 19.97
CA GLY A 64 -2.91 6.07 19.90
C GLY A 64 -1.95 7.19 19.52
N LYS A 65 -0.73 6.90 19.06
CA LYS A 65 0.20 7.91 18.56
C LYS A 65 -0.26 8.42 17.19
N LEU A 66 -0.34 9.72 17.04
CA LEU A 66 -0.75 10.36 15.79
C LEU A 66 0.35 10.19 14.74
N LEU A 67 0.04 9.49 13.66
CA LEU A 67 0.96 9.23 12.54
C LEU A 67 0.78 10.22 11.41
N VAL A 68 -0.46 10.41 10.96
CA VAL A 68 -0.81 11.26 9.82
C VAL A 68 -1.94 12.21 10.20
N TYR A 69 -1.73 13.50 9.94
CA TYR A 69 -2.69 14.54 10.26
C TYR A 69 -2.79 15.58 9.14
N ASN A 70 -3.66 16.56 9.32
CA ASN A 70 -3.88 17.61 8.35
C ASN A 70 -3.32 18.93 8.87
N GLN A 71 -2.51 19.60 8.06
CA GLN A 71 -2.09 20.96 8.29
C GLN A 71 -2.85 21.89 7.35
N PRO A 72 -3.43 23.01 7.83
CA PRO A 72 -4.02 24.01 6.95
C PRO A 72 -2.99 24.52 5.94
N SER A 73 -3.42 24.64 4.70
CA SER A 73 -2.67 25.22 3.59
C SER A 73 -3.59 26.13 2.80
N TYR A 74 -3.01 26.99 1.99
CA TYR A 74 -3.74 27.92 1.18
C TYR A 74 -3.26 27.88 -0.26
N ASP A 75 -4.22 27.90 -1.19
CA ASP A 75 -3.95 28.08 -2.61
C ASP A 75 -4.31 29.52 -2.98
N ILE A 76 -3.53 30.13 -3.85
CA ILE A 76 -3.91 31.35 -4.54
C ILE A 76 -4.50 30.94 -5.87
N THR A 77 -5.72 31.35 -6.09
CA THR A 77 -6.43 31.18 -7.35
C THR A 77 -6.70 32.55 -7.96
N PHE A 78 -6.99 32.60 -9.26
CA PHE A 78 -7.35 33.85 -9.92
C PHE A 78 -8.36 33.62 -11.04
N ILE A 79 -9.16 34.68 -11.31
CA ILE A 79 -10.03 34.72 -12.46
C ILE A 79 -9.35 35.63 -13.50
N PRO A 80 -8.90 35.11 -14.64
CA PRO A 80 -8.05 35.88 -15.58
C PRO A 80 -8.66 37.20 -16.06
N ARG A 81 -9.97 37.25 -16.24
CA ARG A 81 -10.68 38.46 -16.64
C ARG A 81 -10.68 39.56 -15.57
N GLU A 82 -10.72 39.18 -14.31
CA GLU A 82 -10.74 40.11 -13.18
C GLU A 82 -9.33 40.60 -12.83
N ALA A 83 -8.31 39.79 -13.12
CA ALA A 83 -6.93 40.07 -12.81
C ALA A 83 -6.17 40.88 -13.89
N MET A 84 -6.84 41.41 -14.93
CA MET A 84 -6.18 42.08 -16.05
C MET A 84 -5.41 43.35 -15.69
N ASN A 85 -5.76 44.04 -14.62
CA ASN A 85 -5.19 45.32 -14.21
C ASN A 85 -4.27 45.23 -12.98
N VAL A 86 -3.79 44.04 -12.66
CA VAL A 86 -2.89 43.81 -11.50
C VAL A 86 -1.45 44.15 -11.87
N ASP A 87 -0.77 44.88 -10.99
CA ASP A 87 0.68 45.10 -11.10
C ASP A 87 1.42 43.78 -10.87
N THR A 88 1.95 43.25 -11.98
CA THR A 88 2.68 41.96 -11.97
C THR A 88 3.94 42.00 -11.14
N THR A 89 4.63 43.16 -11.11
CA THR A 89 5.89 43.29 -10.34
C THR A 89 5.58 43.25 -8.84
N GLU A 90 4.55 43.97 -8.43
CA GLU A 90 4.12 44.01 -7.02
C GLU A 90 3.59 42.63 -6.57
N LEU A 91 2.83 41.95 -7.44
CA LEU A 91 2.35 40.57 -7.17
C LEU A 91 3.52 39.58 -7.02
N CYS A 92 4.52 39.66 -7.90
CA CYS A 92 5.70 38.81 -7.84
C CYS A 92 6.48 39.05 -6.54
N ASN A 93 6.63 40.31 -6.12
CA ASN A 93 7.27 40.63 -4.84
C ASN A 93 6.50 40.08 -3.63
N ALA A 94 5.16 40.21 -3.63
CA ALA A 94 4.31 39.68 -2.57
C ALA A 94 4.38 38.17 -2.45
N LEU A 95 4.59 37.45 -3.58
CA LEU A 95 4.66 36.00 -3.66
C LEU A 95 6.09 35.46 -3.58
N GLY A 96 7.11 36.33 -3.58
CA GLY A 96 8.51 35.94 -3.58
C GLY A 96 8.93 35.16 -4.84
N MET A 97 8.34 35.48 -5.99
CA MET A 97 8.62 34.85 -7.28
C MET A 97 9.22 35.83 -8.27
N THR A 98 9.95 35.33 -9.27
CA THR A 98 10.48 36.15 -10.34
C THR A 98 9.43 36.43 -11.42
N LEU A 99 9.62 37.51 -12.20
CA LEU A 99 8.77 37.80 -13.37
C LEU A 99 8.80 36.67 -14.40
N GLU A 100 9.94 36.02 -14.56
CA GLU A 100 10.11 34.89 -15.47
C GLU A 100 9.24 33.69 -15.04
N GLU A 101 9.29 33.32 -13.76
CA GLU A 101 8.44 32.28 -13.18
C GLU A 101 6.94 32.62 -13.29
N PHE A 102 6.58 33.89 -13.16
CA PHE A 102 5.21 34.36 -13.36
C PHE A 102 4.75 34.11 -14.80
N TYR A 103 5.54 34.54 -15.78
CA TYR A 103 5.18 34.37 -17.21
C TYR A 103 5.13 32.90 -17.62
N GLU A 104 6.09 32.09 -17.22
CA GLU A 104 6.07 30.65 -17.46
C GLU A 104 4.79 29.99 -16.88
N ARG A 105 4.42 30.39 -15.67
CA ARG A 105 3.22 29.88 -15.01
C ARG A 105 1.95 30.30 -15.73
N MET A 106 1.85 31.57 -16.13
CA MET A 106 0.73 32.07 -16.91
C MET A 106 0.60 31.38 -18.26
N GLU A 107 1.71 31.12 -18.93
CA GLU A 107 1.73 30.38 -20.18
C GLU A 107 1.24 28.94 -20.00
N ARG A 108 1.70 28.24 -18.97
CA ARG A 108 1.22 26.91 -18.62
C ARG A 108 -0.28 26.88 -18.33
N ILE A 109 -0.79 27.87 -17.58
CA ILE A 109 -2.23 27.97 -17.24
C ILE A 109 -3.07 28.21 -18.49
N LYS A 110 -2.62 29.07 -19.40
CA LYS A 110 -3.31 29.38 -20.66
C LYS A 110 -3.23 28.26 -21.70
N ASN A 111 -2.27 27.37 -21.58
CA ASN A 111 -2.05 26.29 -22.53
C ASN A 111 -3.16 25.23 -22.42
N ARG A 112 -4.08 25.21 -23.36
CA ARG A 112 -5.21 24.27 -23.39
C ARG A 112 -4.82 22.79 -23.51
N LYS A 113 -3.60 22.49 -23.95
CA LYS A 113 -3.10 21.10 -23.95
C LYS A 113 -2.75 20.64 -22.54
N LEU A 114 -2.20 21.54 -21.70
CA LEU A 114 -1.86 21.27 -20.31
C LEU A 114 -3.04 21.56 -19.37
N ASN A 115 -3.85 22.55 -19.73
CA ASN A 115 -5.04 22.99 -19.01
C ASN A 115 -6.28 23.01 -19.93
N PRO A 116 -6.88 21.87 -20.29
CA PRO A 116 -8.02 21.80 -21.22
C PRO A 116 -9.27 22.55 -20.73
N GLY A 117 -9.39 22.80 -19.41
CA GLY A 117 -10.48 23.55 -18.78
C GLY A 117 -10.18 25.04 -18.59
N TYR A 118 -9.12 25.57 -19.22
CA TYR A 118 -8.83 26.99 -19.13
C TYR A 118 -9.99 27.83 -19.70
N SER A 119 -10.45 28.77 -18.90
CA SER A 119 -11.39 29.82 -19.28
C SER A 119 -10.96 31.12 -18.62
N SER A 120 -11.15 32.24 -19.31
CA SER A 120 -10.90 33.56 -18.73
C SER A 120 -11.95 34.00 -17.68
N TYR A 121 -13.03 33.24 -17.57
CA TYR A 121 -14.18 33.53 -16.70
C TYR A 121 -14.26 32.61 -15.48
N THR A 122 -13.43 31.56 -15.41
CA THR A 122 -13.42 30.61 -14.32
C THR A 122 -12.16 30.71 -13.49
N GLU A 123 -12.29 30.38 -12.21
CA GLU A 123 -11.18 30.32 -11.27
C GLU A 123 -10.11 29.34 -11.74
N GLN A 124 -8.85 29.79 -11.76
CA GLN A 124 -7.68 29.02 -12.13
C GLN A 124 -6.71 28.98 -10.97
N ASP A 125 -6.08 27.84 -10.73
CA ASP A 125 -5.03 27.70 -9.72
C ASP A 125 -3.78 28.47 -10.16
N PHE A 126 -3.32 29.41 -9.33
CA PHE A 126 -2.12 30.21 -9.61
C PHE A 126 -0.91 29.70 -8.81
N VAL A 127 -1.01 29.69 -7.49
CA VAL A 127 0.00 29.09 -6.59
C VAL A 127 -0.72 28.17 -5.62
N THR A 128 -0.29 26.92 -5.53
CA THR A 128 -0.87 25.94 -4.62
C THR A 128 0.03 25.72 -3.41
N GLN A 129 -0.56 25.35 -2.29
CA GLN A 129 0.12 24.88 -1.09
C GLN A 129 1.12 25.92 -0.51
N LEU A 130 0.64 27.13 -0.24
CA LEU A 130 1.42 28.16 0.43
C LEU A 130 1.74 27.75 1.87
N SER A 131 2.96 28.10 2.28
CA SER A 131 3.34 28.08 3.70
C SER A 131 2.56 29.15 4.48
N GLY A 132 2.51 29.03 5.82
CA GLY A 132 1.86 30.03 6.67
C GLY A 132 2.46 31.43 6.50
N GLU A 133 3.78 31.55 6.30
CA GLU A 133 4.46 32.82 6.06
C GLU A 133 4.10 33.43 4.70
N GLU A 134 4.12 32.63 3.64
CA GLU A 134 3.72 33.07 2.29
C GLU A 134 2.26 33.51 2.27
N PHE A 135 1.39 32.76 2.96
CA PHE A 135 -0.01 33.11 3.13
C PHE A 135 -0.19 34.45 3.84
N ALA A 136 0.44 34.65 5.00
CA ALA A 136 0.33 35.89 5.76
C ALA A 136 0.81 37.09 4.93
N ARG A 137 1.96 36.96 4.27
CA ARG A 137 2.52 38.02 3.41
C ARG A 137 1.58 38.37 2.24
N PHE A 138 0.97 37.39 1.61
CA PHE A 138 0.05 37.63 0.51
C PHE A 138 -1.28 38.20 1.00
N GLN A 139 -1.81 37.68 2.12
CA GLN A 139 -3.08 38.12 2.69
C GLN A 139 -3.08 39.61 3.09
N GLU A 140 -1.97 40.11 3.66
CA GLU A 140 -1.81 41.53 3.99
C GLU A 140 -1.92 42.45 2.77
N ASN A 141 -1.51 41.94 1.59
CA ASN A 141 -1.51 42.73 0.35
C ASN A 141 -2.62 42.33 -0.63
N MET A 142 -3.51 41.40 -0.28
CA MET A 142 -4.53 40.84 -1.19
C MET A 142 -5.47 41.91 -1.79
N PHE A 143 -5.76 42.96 -1.03
CA PHE A 143 -6.62 44.08 -1.50
C PHE A 143 -6.04 44.81 -2.74
N ARG A 144 -4.73 44.69 -3.00
CA ARG A 144 -4.04 45.27 -4.16
C ARG A 144 -4.13 44.41 -5.41
N PHE A 145 -4.56 43.15 -5.27
CA PHE A 145 -4.59 42.16 -6.34
C PHE A 145 -6.03 41.72 -6.65
N PRO A 146 -6.87 42.61 -7.23
CA PRO A 146 -8.24 42.23 -7.61
C PRO A 146 -8.22 41.07 -8.58
N GLY A 147 -9.17 40.14 -8.42
CA GLY A 147 -9.28 38.92 -9.22
C GLY A 147 -8.41 37.77 -8.75
N PHE A 148 -7.61 37.98 -7.68
CA PHE A 148 -6.92 36.89 -6.97
C PHE A 148 -7.67 36.53 -5.69
N TYR A 149 -7.76 35.24 -5.39
CA TYR A 149 -8.52 34.70 -4.27
C TYR A 149 -7.69 33.70 -3.48
N LEU A 150 -8.04 33.52 -2.22
CA LEU A 150 -7.45 32.51 -1.34
C LEU A 150 -8.42 31.35 -1.16
N ARG A 151 -7.95 30.15 -1.42
CA ARG A 151 -8.70 28.91 -1.18
C ARG A 151 -8.02 28.10 -0.10
N LYS A 152 -8.72 27.87 1.02
CA LYS A 152 -8.22 27.04 2.12
C LYS A 152 -8.23 25.57 1.71
N ARG A 153 -7.13 24.89 1.93
CA ARG A 153 -6.96 23.45 1.74
C ARG A 153 -6.28 22.80 2.94
N SER A 154 -6.16 21.49 2.91
CA SER A 154 -5.39 20.73 3.88
C SER A 154 -4.28 19.99 3.17
N ILE A 155 -3.05 20.02 3.75
CA ILE A 155 -1.92 19.21 3.33
C ILE A 155 -1.75 18.08 4.35
N ARG A 156 -1.44 16.88 3.88
CA ARG A 156 -1.05 15.76 4.73
C ARG A 156 0.32 16.02 5.34
N GLN A 157 0.43 15.71 6.63
CA GLN A 157 1.66 15.77 7.40
C GLN A 157 1.88 14.46 8.14
N TYR A 158 3.14 14.11 8.33
CA TYR A 158 3.58 12.87 8.95
C TYR A 158 4.46 13.21 10.15
N ASN A 159 4.15 12.66 11.32
CA ASN A 159 4.94 12.89 12.54
C ASN A 159 6.22 12.05 12.60
N TYR A 160 6.29 10.99 11.81
CA TYR A 160 7.42 10.04 11.81
C TYR A 160 8.00 9.93 10.40
N LYS A 161 9.32 9.73 10.31
CA LYS A 161 10.04 9.55 9.04
C LYS A 161 10.02 8.09 8.56
N ALA A 162 9.13 7.29 9.08
CA ALA A 162 8.99 5.86 8.82
C ALA A 162 7.64 5.52 8.21
N ALA A 163 7.50 4.27 7.76
CA ALA A 163 6.28 3.71 7.20
C ALA A 163 5.76 4.38 5.91
N GLY A 164 6.62 5.05 5.14
CA GLY A 164 6.18 5.80 3.95
C GLY A 164 5.39 4.98 2.94
N VAL A 165 5.84 3.77 2.64
CA VAL A 165 5.15 2.84 1.71
C VAL A 165 3.81 2.35 2.26
N LEU A 166 3.67 2.25 3.59
CA LEU A 166 2.47 1.75 4.26
C LEU A 166 1.40 2.83 4.37
N LEU A 167 1.79 3.97 4.94
CA LEU A 167 0.88 5.10 5.12
C LEU A 167 0.42 5.62 3.76
N GLY A 168 1.34 5.67 2.81
CA GLY A 168 1.07 6.16 1.48
C GLY A 168 1.08 7.67 1.39
N ASP A 169 0.60 8.20 0.29
CA ASP A 169 0.53 9.64 0.01
C ASP A 169 -0.70 10.00 -0.82
N ILE A 170 -1.01 11.28 -0.85
CA ILE A 170 -2.09 11.83 -1.67
C ILE A 170 -1.51 12.57 -2.88
N GLY A 171 -2.18 12.45 -4.01
CA GLY A 171 -1.83 13.15 -5.24
C GLY A 171 -3.03 13.74 -5.92
N GLU A 172 -2.81 14.61 -6.90
CA GLU A 172 -3.89 15.16 -7.72
C GLU A 172 -4.58 14.03 -8.51
N VAL A 173 -5.91 14.09 -8.56
CA VAL A 173 -6.74 13.09 -9.23
C VAL A 173 -6.48 13.09 -10.74
N SER A 174 -6.37 11.90 -11.33
CA SER A 174 -6.18 11.76 -12.77
C SER A 174 -7.50 11.98 -13.53
N ARG A 175 -7.40 12.44 -14.80
CA ARG A 175 -8.57 12.61 -15.67
C ARG A 175 -9.40 11.33 -15.79
N SER A 176 -8.74 10.18 -15.92
CA SER A 176 -9.42 8.87 -16.00
C SER A 176 -10.22 8.53 -14.73
N LYS A 177 -9.81 8.99 -13.56
CA LYS A 177 -10.54 8.79 -12.31
C LYS A 177 -11.75 9.73 -12.23
N ILE A 178 -11.60 11.00 -12.65
CA ILE A 178 -12.71 11.97 -12.72
C ILE A 178 -13.84 11.45 -13.63
N GLU A 179 -13.48 10.87 -14.78
CA GLU A 179 -14.45 10.32 -15.72
C GLU A 179 -15.23 9.10 -15.15
N LYS A 180 -14.63 8.38 -14.19
CA LYS A 180 -15.22 7.17 -13.60
C LYS A 180 -15.96 7.40 -12.28
N ASP A 181 -15.63 8.45 -11.56
CA ASP A 181 -16.14 8.71 -10.21
C ASP A 181 -16.56 10.19 -10.10
N PRO A 182 -17.88 10.46 -10.08
CA PRO A 182 -18.42 11.82 -10.06
C PRO A 182 -18.10 12.60 -8.79
N TYR A 183 -17.60 11.95 -7.74
CA TYR A 183 -17.15 12.63 -6.53
C TYR A 183 -15.97 13.56 -6.82
N TYR A 184 -15.09 13.20 -7.77
CA TYR A 184 -13.87 13.95 -8.04
C TYR A 184 -14.06 15.01 -9.12
N GLY A 185 -13.54 16.19 -8.81
CA GLY A 185 -13.34 17.30 -9.76
C GLY A 185 -11.86 17.54 -10.02
N ARG A 186 -11.58 18.48 -10.93
CA ARG A 186 -10.19 18.90 -11.20
C ARG A 186 -9.61 19.58 -9.96
N GLY A 187 -8.33 19.29 -9.72
CA GLY A 187 -7.61 19.82 -8.57
C GLY A 187 -7.93 19.12 -7.25
N ASP A 188 -8.77 18.08 -7.25
CA ASP A 188 -8.96 17.25 -6.07
C ASP A 188 -7.75 16.35 -5.81
N TYR A 189 -7.60 15.95 -4.56
CA TYR A 189 -6.58 14.99 -4.15
C TYR A 189 -7.20 13.64 -3.84
N ILE A 190 -6.44 12.59 -4.13
CA ILE A 190 -6.82 11.19 -3.89
C ILE A 190 -5.62 10.44 -3.31
N GLY A 191 -5.86 9.44 -2.46
CA GLY A 191 -4.82 8.51 -2.04
C GLY A 191 -4.24 7.74 -3.23
N THR A 192 -2.91 7.76 -3.39
CA THR A 192 -2.23 7.17 -4.54
C THR A 192 -1.63 5.82 -4.25
N GLN A 193 -1.22 5.56 -3.00
CA GLN A 193 -0.65 4.30 -2.56
C GLN A 193 -0.87 4.07 -1.06
N GLY A 194 -0.50 2.88 -0.57
CA GLY A 194 -0.61 2.52 0.83
C GLY A 194 -2.04 2.59 1.38
N LEU A 195 -2.16 2.89 2.66
CA LEU A 195 -3.45 3.01 3.36
C LEU A 195 -4.27 4.22 2.87
N GLU A 196 -3.59 5.30 2.45
CA GLU A 196 -4.27 6.44 1.83
C GLU A 196 -5.11 6.02 0.61
N ALA A 197 -4.60 5.09 -0.21
CA ALA A 197 -5.32 4.57 -1.36
C ALA A 197 -6.37 3.51 -0.99
N SER A 198 -6.04 2.60 -0.06
CA SER A 198 -6.94 1.50 0.32
C SER A 198 -8.18 1.98 1.08
N TYR A 199 -8.03 3.01 1.90
CA TYR A 199 -9.09 3.57 2.73
C TYR A 199 -9.54 4.97 2.28
N GLU A 200 -9.36 5.28 0.99
CA GLU A 200 -9.71 6.58 0.41
C GLU A 200 -11.13 7.02 0.76
N GLU A 201 -12.13 6.14 0.63
CA GLU A 201 -13.54 6.47 0.90
C GLU A 201 -13.79 6.84 2.36
N ALA A 202 -13.14 6.15 3.29
CA ALA A 202 -13.25 6.45 4.72
C ALA A 202 -12.53 7.76 5.06
N LEU A 203 -11.32 7.95 4.51
CA LEU A 203 -10.46 9.08 4.82
C LEU A 203 -10.88 10.39 4.18
N ARG A 204 -11.43 10.37 2.95
CA ARG A 204 -11.69 11.58 2.16
C ARG A 204 -12.84 12.44 2.70
N GLY A 205 -13.80 11.84 3.44
CA GLY A 205 -15.03 12.50 3.89
C GLY A 205 -16.00 12.82 2.76
N GLN A 206 -16.94 13.73 3.01
CA GLN A 206 -17.92 14.17 2.01
C GLN A 206 -17.81 15.67 1.80
N LYS A 207 -17.75 16.10 0.54
CA LYS A 207 -17.70 17.51 0.18
C LYS A 207 -19.01 18.20 0.55
N GLY A 208 -18.89 19.42 1.04
CA GLY A 208 -19.98 20.35 1.21
C GLY A 208 -20.11 21.32 0.04
N THR A 209 -21.17 22.11 0.07
CA THR A 209 -21.43 23.17 -0.92
C THR A 209 -21.89 24.45 -0.22
N GLU A 210 -21.34 25.58 -0.64
CA GLU A 210 -21.83 26.92 -0.30
C GLU A 210 -22.46 27.52 -1.54
N VAL A 211 -23.71 27.97 -1.45
CA VAL A 211 -24.43 28.62 -2.55
C VAL A 211 -24.33 30.15 -2.40
N LEU A 212 -23.58 30.75 -3.31
CA LEU A 212 -23.29 32.19 -3.30
C LEU A 212 -24.02 32.90 -4.43
N LEU A 213 -24.48 34.14 -4.16
CA LEU A 213 -25.06 35.00 -5.17
C LEU A 213 -23.98 35.70 -6.00
N ARG A 214 -24.18 35.77 -7.32
CA ARG A 214 -23.33 36.52 -8.25
C ARG A 214 -24.11 37.63 -8.93
N ASP A 215 -23.46 38.77 -9.14
CA ASP A 215 -23.99 39.81 -9.98
C ASP A 215 -23.81 39.50 -11.48
N ALA A 216 -24.37 40.37 -12.33
CA ALA A 216 -24.24 40.25 -13.80
C ALA A 216 -22.80 40.31 -14.31
N HIS A 217 -21.84 40.71 -13.49
CA HIS A 217 -20.41 40.73 -13.79
C HIS A 217 -19.65 39.54 -13.19
N GLY A 218 -20.37 38.61 -12.55
CA GLY A 218 -19.79 37.40 -11.93
C GLY A 218 -19.21 37.60 -10.54
N ARG A 219 -19.37 38.78 -9.92
CA ARG A 219 -18.82 39.08 -8.59
C ARG A 219 -19.72 38.51 -7.50
N ILE A 220 -19.12 37.90 -6.49
CA ILE A 220 -19.83 37.35 -5.33
C ILE A 220 -20.39 38.47 -4.49
N GLN A 221 -21.71 38.46 -4.27
CA GLN A 221 -22.45 39.46 -3.50
C GLN A 221 -22.77 38.99 -2.07
N GLY A 222 -22.69 37.71 -1.81
CA GLY A 222 -22.94 37.11 -0.49
C GLY A 222 -23.52 35.70 -0.58
N SER A 223 -23.94 35.17 0.56
CA SER A 223 -24.58 33.88 0.65
C SER A 223 -26.02 33.94 0.13
N HIS A 224 -26.46 32.91 -0.61
CA HIS A 224 -27.85 32.78 -1.02
C HIS A 224 -28.74 32.42 0.18
N SER A 225 -29.82 33.13 0.40
CA SER A 225 -30.81 32.89 1.47
C SER A 225 -30.16 32.65 2.86
N ASN A 226 -29.11 33.42 3.19
CA ASN A 226 -28.36 33.29 4.44
C ASN A 226 -27.80 31.88 4.71
N GLY A 227 -27.50 31.10 3.66
CA GLY A 227 -26.93 29.75 3.76
C GLY A 227 -27.94 28.61 3.94
N GLU A 228 -29.23 28.86 3.74
CA GLU A 228 -30.29 27.84 3.87
C GLU A 228 -30.07 26.64 2.90
N PHE A 229 -29.42 26.87 1.77
CA PHE A 229 -29.12 25.87 0.76
C PHE A 229 -27.69 25.31 0.86
N ASP A 230 -26.93 25.73 1.85
CA ASP A 230 -25.58 25.25 2.06
C ASP A 230 -25.61 23.81 2.64
N GLN A 231 -24.69 22.99 2.15
CA GLN A 231 -24.47 21.65 2.71
C GLN A 231 -23.11 21.62 3.39
N PRO A 232 -23.04 21.32 4.69
CA PRO A 232 -21.77 21.27 5.39
C PRO A 232 -20.91 20.10 4.88
N ALA A 233 -19.61 20.32 4.81
CA ALA A 233 -18.67 19.22 4.55
C ALA A 233 -18.60 18.28 5.76
N ILE A 234 -18.58 16.97 5.52
CA ILE A 234 -18.45 15.96 6.55
C ILE A 234 -17.00 15.46 6.54
N ARG A 235 -16.30 15.60 7.68
CA ARG A 235 -14.90 15.13 7.79
C ARG A 235 -14.77 13.64 7.51
N GLY A 236 -13.61 13.22 7.04
CA GLY A 236 -13.26 11.80 6.92
C GLY A 236 -13.13 11.13 8.27
N LYS A 237 -13.28 9.80 8.27
CA LYS A 237 -13.16 8.94 9.45
C LYS A 237 -11.69 8.73 9.80
N ASP A 238 -11.39 8.72 11.10
CA ASP A 238 -10.06 8.40 11.58
C ASP A 238 -9.80 6.89 11.52
N LEU A 239 -8.55 6.50 11.27
CA LEU A 239 -8.10 5.12 11.29
C LEU A 239 -7.19 4.88 12.48
N THR A 240 -7.46 3.80 13.23
CA THR A 240 -6.50 3.25 14.19
C THR A 240 -5.82 2.05 13.52
N LEU A 241 -4.52 2.14 13.36
CA LEU A 241 -3.72 1.08 12.74
C LEU A 241 -3.30 0.05 13.77
N SER A 242 -3.02 -1.16 13.32
CA SER A 242 -2.37 -2.22 14.11
C SER A 242 -0.86 -2.01 14.27
N LEU A 243 -0.30 -1.11 13.47
CA LEU A 243 1.11 -0.76 13.44
C LEU A 243 1.59 -0.22 14.79
N ASP A 244 2.72 -0.71 15.29
CA ASP A 244 3.51 -0.10 16.35
C ASP A 244 4.62 0.73 15.71
N ILE A 245 4.54 2.05 15.84
CA ILE A 245 5.48 2.95 15.15
C ILE A 245 6.91 2.84 15.68
N GLU A 246 7.10 2.54 16.95
CA GLU A 246 8.46 2.37 17.49
C GLU A 246 9.11 1.08 16.99
N LEU A 247 8.31 0.02 16.85
CA LEU A 247 8.77 -1.24 16.25
C LEU A 247 9.09 -1.06 14.77
N GLN A 248 8.29 -0.26 14.06
CA GLN A 248 8.52 0.10 12.65
C GLN A 248 9.82 0.88 12.47
N GLU A 249 10.05 1.93 13.28
CA GLU A 249 11.27 2.73 13.23
C GLU A 249 12.52 1.88 13.52
N LEU A 250 12.45 1.00 14.52
CA LEU A 250 13.55 0.06 14.79
C LEU A 250 13.80 -0.85 13.59
N GLY A 251 12.74 -1.41 13.00
CA GLY A 251 12.84 -2.28 11.82
C GLY A 251 13.47 -1.56 10.62
N GLU A 252 13.05 -0.34 10.33
CA GLU A 252 13.63 0.47 9.25
C GLU A 252 15.10 0.80 9.50
N ARG A 253 15.47 1.16 10.75
CA ARG A 253 16.87 1.37 11.16
C ARG A 253 17.72 0.12 10.98
N LEU A 254 17.23 -1.05 11.37
CA LEU A 254 17.94 -2.34 11.18
C LEU A 254 18.13 -2.67 9.70
N MET A 255 17.23 -2.20 8.84
CA MET A 255 17.29 -2.40 7.39
C MET A 255 18.02 -1.28 6.63
N GLU A 256 18.60 -0.28 7.30
CA GLU A 256 19.45 0.71 6.64
C GLU A 256 20.56 0.04 5.83
N ASN A 257 20.85 0.56 4.63
CA ASN A 257 21.84 0.02 3.69
C ASN A 257 21.60 -1.43 3.23
N LYS A 258 20.38 -1.92 3.35
CA LYS A 258 19.96 -3.26 2.93
C LYS A 258 18.72 -3.15 2.03
N ILE A 259 18.49 -4.17 1.21
CA ILE A 259 17.27 -4.34 0.43
C ILE A 259 16.56 -5.56 0.97
N GLY A 260 15.25 -5.44 1.20
CA GLY A 260 14.48 -6.55 1.73
C GLY A 260 13.21 -6.12 2.44
N SER A 261 12.73 -6.94 3.36
CA SER A 261 11.47 -6.72 4.04
C SER A 261 11.43 -7.39 5.41
N ILE A 262 10.67 -6.80 6.33
CA ILE A 262 10.28 -7.39 7.61
C ILE A 262 8.76 -7.33 7.68
N VAL A 263 8.12 -8.40 8.17
CA VAL A 263 6.69 -8.43 8.48
C VAL A 263 6.52 -9.09 9.84
N ALA A 264 5.87 -8.39 10.78
CA ALA A 264 5.51 -8.91 12.10
C ALA A 264 3.99 -8.90 12.24
N ILE A 265 3.42 -10.00 12.71
CA ILE A 265 1.97 -10.22 12.85
C ILE A 265 1.68 -10.66 14.28
N GLU A 266 0.62 -10.17 14.89
CA GLU A 266 0.04 -10.71 16.10
C GLU A 266 -0.75 -11.97 15.74
N PRO A 267 -0.32 -13.19 16.16
CA PRO A 267 -0.95 -14.43 15.69
C PRO A 267 -2.42 -14.55 16.02
N ALA A 268 -2.83 -14.05 17.18
CA ALA A 268 -4.20 -14.17 17.69
C ALA A 268 -5.22 -13.35 16.87
N THR A 269 -4.81 -12.23 16.30
CA THR A 269 -5.71 -11.26 15.66
C THR A 269 -5.47 -11.09 14.16
N GLY A 270 -4.28 -11.47 13.65
CA GLY A 270 -3.85 -11.16 12.28
C GLY A 270 -3.40 -9.70 12.11
N GLU A 271 -3.40 -8.89 13.17
CA GLU A 271 -2.94 -7.51 13.15
C GLU A 271 -1.45 -7.43 12.78
N ILE A 272 -1.10 -6.59 11.80
CA ILE A 272 0.28 -6.37 11.38
C ILE A 272 0.92 -5.33 12.29
N LEU A 273 1.86 -5.78 13.14
CA LEU A 273 2.55 -4.96 14.12
C LEU A 273 3.63 -4.08 13.51
N CYS A 274 4.29 -4.59 12.47
CA CYS A 274 5.38 -3.92 11.77
C CYS A 274 5.47 -4.48 10.35
N MET A 275 5.68 -3.61 9.36
CA MET A 275 5.91 -4.01 7.97
C MET A 275 6.93 -3.08 7.32
N VAL A 276 8.17 -3.51 7.24
CA VAL A 276 9.26 -2.76 6.62
C VAL A 276 9.47 -3.21 5.19
N SER A 277 9.63 -2.24 4.29
CA SER A 277 10.11 -2.44 2.93
C SER A 277 11.34 -1.56 2.71
N ALA A 278 12.50 -2.16 2.59
CA ALA A 278 13.76 -1.45 2.43
C ALA A 278 14.28 -1.49 0.98
N PRO A 279 14.87 -0.38 0.47
CA PRO A 279 15.05 0.88 1.19
C PRO A 279 13.71 1.59 1.44
N SER A 280 13.56 2.17 2.63
CA SER A 280 12.44 3.02 2.99
C SER A 280 12.69 4.48 2.58
N TYR A 281 11.70 5.33 2.70
CA TYR A 281 11.79 6.76 2.48
C TYR A 281 10.92 7.53 3.50
N ASP A 282 11.32 8.75 3.79
CA ASP A 282 10.55 9.67 4.63
C ASP A 282 9.24 10.06 3.89
N PRO A 283 8.05 9.74 4.43
CA PRO A 283 6.78 10.04 3.78
C PRO A 283 6.56 11.54 3.53
N SER A 284 7.20 12.42 4.31
CA SER A 284 7.11 13.86 4.11
C SER A 284 7.68 14.33 2.77
N LEU A 285 8.54 13.54 2.13
CA LEU A 285 9.06 13.82 0.79
C LEU A 285 7.95 13.81 -0.28
N LEU A 286 6.85 13.09 -0.03
CA LEU A 286 5.73 12.99 -0.95
C LEU A 286 4.56 13.91 -0.57
N THR A 287 4.86 15.02 0.13
CA THR A 287 3.91 16.08 0.44
C THR A 287 4.34 17.42 -0.15
N GLY A 288 3.41 18.36 -0.22
CA GLY A 288 3.70 19.73 -0.61
C GLY A 288 4.16 19.89 -2.06
N ARG A 289 4.69 21.06 -2.38
CA ARG A 289 5.10 21.48 -3.74
C ARG A 289 6.20 20.59 -4.34
N GLN A 290 7.08 20.03 -3.50
CA GLN A 290 8.21 19.20 -3.95
C GLN A 290 7.80 17.76 -4.27
N ARG A 291 6.56 17.36 -3.96
CA ARG A 291 6.08 15.98 -4.16
C ARG A 291 6.40 15.41 -5.55
N GLY A 292 6.10 16.16 -6.60
CA GLY A 292 6.32 15.70 -7.98
C GLY A 292 7.79 15.46 -8.31
N LYS A 293 8.68 16.35 -7.85
CA LYS A 293 10.13 16.22 -8.02
C LYS A 293 10.65 15.02 -7.24
N ASN A 294 10.32 14.93 -5.97
CA ASN A 294 10.77 13.86 -5.07
C ASN A 294 10.25 12.48 -5.53
N HIS A 295 8.98 12.40 -5.96
CA HIS A 295 8.43 11.18 -6.53
C HIS A 295 9.19 10.72 -7.77
N LYS A 296 9.56 11.66 -8.65
CA LYS A 296 10.36 11.35 -9.86
C LYS A 296 11.77 10.85 -9.49
N GLU A 297 12.39 11.41 -8.47
CA GLU A 297 13.69 10.95 -7.97
C GLU A 297 13.60 9.55 -7.35
N LEU A 298 12.64 9.31 -6.45
CA LEU A 298 12.39 7.99 -5.87
C LEU A 298 12.05 6.93 -6.93
N SER A 299 11.31 7.31 -7.97
CA SER A 299 10.96 6.39 -9.07
C SER A 299 12.16 6.00 -9.94
N LYS A 300 13.20 6.84 -10.02
CA LYS A 300 14.43 6.56 -10.76
C LYS A 300 15.43 5.70 -9.97
N ASP A 301 15.27 5.60 -8.66
CA ASP A 301 16.16 4.81 -7.82
C ASP A 301 16.02 3.33 -8.20
N LYS A 302 17.12 2.74 -8.69
CA LYS A 302 17.18 1.32 -9.08
C LYS A 302 16.84 0.36 -7.93
N ARG A 303 16.97 0.79 -6.69
CA ARG A 303 16.60 0.03 -5.49
C ARG A 303 15.10 0.01 -5.22
N LYS A 304 14.29 0.77 -5.98
CA LYS A 304 12.82 0.80 -5.97
C LYS A 304 12.22 1.07 -4.57
N PRO A 305 12.49 2.22 -3.94
CA PRO A 305 11.97 2.54 -2.60
C PRO A 305 10.43 2.66 -2.55
N LEU A 306 9.77 2.99 -3.67
CA LEU A 306 8.31 3.07 -3.75
C LEU A 306 7.60 1.71 -3.80
N MET A 307 8.36 0.60 -3.96
CA MET A 307 7.80 -0.74 -4.00
C MET A 307 7.62 -1.31 -2.58
N ASN A 308 6.41 -1.72 -2.22
CA ASN A 308 6.20 -2.47 -0.99
C ASN A 308 6.63 -3.94 -1.17
N ARG A 309 7.88 -4.25 -0.81
CA ARG A 309 8.44 -5.61 -0.95
C ARG A 309 7.74 -6.64 -0.10
N ALA A 310 7.15 -6.23 1.02
CA ALA A 310 6.46 -7.14 1.93
C ALA A 310 5.28 -7.86 1.28
N VAL A 311 4.55 -7.15 0.41
CA VAL A 311 3.34 -7.67 -0.24
C VAL A 311 3.51 -7.89 -1.75
N MET A 312 4.41 -7.14 -2.41
CA MET A 312 4.61 -7.19 -3.87
C MET A 312 5.82 -8.03 -4.28
N GLY A 313 6.84 -8.13 -3.42
CA GLY A 313 8.05 -8.92 -3.67
C GLY A 313 7.77 -10.42 -3.57
N THR A 314 8.16 -11.19 -4.57
CA THR A 314 8.04 -12.64 -4.56
C THR A 314 9.42 -13.27 -4.60
N TYR A 315 9.71 -14.10 -3.61
CA TYR A 315 11.03 -14.66 -3.37
C TYR A 315 10.96 -16.17 -3.12
N PRO A 316 11.98 -16.95 -3.48
CA PRO A 316 12.11 -18.30 -2.99
C PRO A 316 12.14 -18.29 -1.45
N PRO A 317 11.25 -19.02 -0.76
CA PRO A 317 11.23 -19.00 0.72
C PRO A 317 12.42 -19.70 1.36
N GLY A 318 13.15 -20.48 0.59
CA GLY A 318 14.26 -21.30 1.08
C GLY A 318 13.82 -22.22 2.23
N SER A 319 14.72 -22.46 3.16
CA SER A 319 14.49 -23.41 4.25
C SER A 319 13.38 -23.04 5.24
N THR A 320 12.79 -21.83 5.19
CA THR A 320 11.58 -21.53 5.98
C THR A 320 10.40 -22.39 5.52
N PHE A 321 10.36 -22.74 4.25
CA PHE A 321 9.35 -23.59 3.64
C PHE A 321 9.37 -25.06 4.13
N LYS A 322 10.47 -25.51 4.74
CA LYS A 322 10.57 -26.88 5.27
C LYS A 322 9.56 -27.17 6.37
N THR A 323 9.12 -26.18 7.10
CA THR A 323 8.08 -26.34 8.13
C THR A 323 6.74 -26.74 7.50
N SER A 324 6.32 -26.12 6.40
CA SER A 324 5.11 -26.52 5.67
C SER A 324 5.25 -27.90 5.02
N GLN A 325 6.44 -28.25 4.57
CA GLN A 325 6.71 -29.59 4.04
C GLN A 325 6.53 -30.67 5.12
N ALA A 326 7.14 -30.46 6.30
CA ALA A 326 7.02 -31.40 7.43
C ALA A 326 5.56 -31.56 7.88
N LEU A 327 4.81 -30.48 7.98
CA LEU A 327 3.36 -30.49 8.29
C LEU A 327 2.61 -31.38 7.28
N THR A 328 2.86 -31.19 6.00
CA THR A 328 2.23 -31.99 4.93
C THR A 328 2.63 -33.47 5.02
N PHE A 329 3.89 -33.76 5.27
CA PHE A 329 4.37 -35.17 5.35
C PHE A 329 3.81 -35.89 6.58
N LEU A 330 3.69 -35.21 7.73
CA LEU A 330 3.07 -35.77 8.94
C LEU A 330 1.58 -36.05 8.71
N GLU A 331 0.85 -35.09 8.17
CA GLU A 331 -0.59 -35.20 7.95
C GLU A 331 -0.95 -36.29 6.94
N GLU A 332 -0.13 -36.42 5.88
CA GLU A 332 -0.29 -37.50 4.90
C GLU A 332 0.24 -38.87 5.38
N GLY A 333 0.79 -38.96 6.61
CA GLY A 333 1.36 -40.20 7.15
C GLY A 333 2.59 -40.71 6.38
N ILE A 334 3.25 -39.81 5.64
CA ILE A 334 4.49 -40.12 4.91
C ILE A 334 5.65 -40.30 5.88
N ILE A 335 5.64 -39.53 6.96
CA ILE A 335 6.60 -39.62 8.06
C ILE A 335 5.87 -39.66 9.40
N THR A 336 6.55 -40.14 10.43
CA THR A 336 6.24 -39.95 11.84
C THR A 336 7.33 -39.07 12.47
N PRO A 337 7.17 -38.55 13.68
CA PRO A 337 8.20 -37.76 14.37
C PRO A 337 9.54 -38.50 14.51
N GLU A 338 9.50 -39.82 14.59
CA GLU A 338 10.67 -40.72 14.74
C GLU A 338 11.31 -41.10 13.39
N THR A 339 10.59 -40.87 12.28
CA THR A 339 11.12 -41.21 10.95
C THR A 339 12.45 -40.51 10.72
N SER A 340 13.49 -41.29 10.44
CA SER A 340 14.84 -40.80 10.21
C SER A 340 15.25 -41.08 8.77
N PHE A 341 15.95 -40.12 8.19
CA PHE A 341 16.57 -40.28 6.87
C PHE A 341 18.08 -40.06 6.94
N PRO A 342 18.86 -40.80 6.10
CA PRO A 342 20.31 -40.62 6.02
C PRO A 342 20.67 -39.30 5.35
N CYS A 343 21.72 -38.64 5.84
CA CYS A 343 22.31 -37.45 5.24
C CYS A 343 23.83 -37.64 5.13
N ALA A 344 24.32 -38.09 3.99
CA ALA A 344 25.75 -38.19 3.66
C ALA A 344 26.24 -36.89 2.98
N GLY A 345 26.08 -35.75 3.66
CA GLY A 345 26.38 -34.42 3.10
C GLY A 345 25.37 -33.93 2.04
N GLY A 346 24.15 -34.52 2.02
CA GLY A 346 23.06 -34.10 1.13
C GLY A 346 22.10 -35.23 0.74
N PHE A 347 21.14 -34.91 -0.10
CA PHE A 347 20.27 -35.85 -0.79
C PHE A 347 20.99 -36.36 -2.04
N VAL A 348 21.11 -37.64 -2.16
CA VAL A 348 21.73 -38.31 -3.31
C VAL A 348 20.76 -39.36 -3.86
N PHE A 349 20.35 -39.19 -5.10
CA PHE A 349 19.49 -40.13 -5.81
C PHE A 349 20.03 -40.35 -7.22
N ASN A 350 20.54 -41.55 -7.47
CA ASN A 350 21.29 -41.89 -8.70
C ASN A 350 22.45 -40.88 -8.90
N ARG A 351 22.42 -40.13 -10.01
CA ARG A 351 23.46 -39.13 -10.35
C ARG A 351 23.10 -37.71 -9.84
N PHE A 352 21.92 -37.51 -9.28
CA PHE A 352 21.49 -36.22 -8.75
C PHE A 352 21.94 -36.06 -7.31
N LYS A 353 22.58 -34.93 -7.01
CA LYS A 353 23.01 -34.56 -5.66
C LYS A 353 22.56 -33.16 -5.31
N LEU A 354 21.91 -32.98 -4.14
CA LEU A 354 21.60 -31.71 -3.52
C LEU A 354 22.29 -31.63 -2.16
N GLY A 355 23.24 -30.70 -2.01
CA GLY A 355 24.11 -30.59 -0.83
C GLY A 355 23.37 -30.24 0.46
N CYS A 356 23.98 -30.59 1.59
CA CYS A 356 23.52 -30.24 2.92
C CYS A 356 24.67 -29.79 3.81
N HIS A 357 24.36 -29.06 4.88
CA HIS A 357 25.35 -28.72 5.92
C HIS A 357 25.74 -29.95 6.74
N ALA A 358 26.90 -29.89 7.38
CA ALA A 358 27.36 -30.96 8.29
C ALA A 358 26.49 -30.98 9.56
N HIS A 359 25.96 -32.18 9.88
CA HIS A 359 25.20 -32.46 11.10
C HIS A 359 25.16 -33.98 11.31
N SER A 360 24.64 -34.44 12.45
CA SER A 360 24.50 -35.87 12.76
C SER A 360 23.57 -36.59 11.77
N SER A 361 23.84 -37.86 11.48
CA SER A 361 23.07 -38.69 10.55
C SER A 361 23.02 -40.15 11.07
N PRO A 362 21.86 -40.84 10.95
CA PRO A 362 20.58 -40.40 10.41
C PRO A 362 19.91 -39.36 11.32
N THR A 363 18.97 -38.55 10.75
CA THR A 363 18.37 -37.42 11.43
C THR A 363 16.86 -37.60 11.51
N PRO A 364 16.23 -37.61 12.70
CA PRO A 364 14.77 -37.56 12.85
C PRO A 364 14.22 -36.14 12.66
N LEU A 365 12.88 -35.99 12.69
CA LEU A 365 12.17 -34.75 12.31
C LEU A 365 12.65 -33.51 13.07
N LYS A 366 12.61 -33.51 14.41
CA LYS A 366 12.95 -32.33 15.22
C LYS A 366 14.37 -31.82 14.97
N PRO A 367 15.43 -32.69 15.07
CA PRO A 367 16.78 -32.30 14.67
C PRO A 367 16.91 -31.90 13.20
N ALA A 368 16.15 -32.50 12.27
CA ALA A 368 16.17 -32.12 10.86
C ALA A 368 15.64 -30.67 10.64
N ILE A 369 14.65 -30.25 11.42
CA ILE A 369 14.16 -28.84 11.44
C ILE A 369 15.24 -27.94 12.04
N ALA A 370 15.80 -28.31 13.19
CA ALA A 370 16.78 -27.53 13.96
C ALA A 370 18.08 -27.29 13.17
N THR A 371 18.62 -28.32 12.52
CA THR A 371 19.81 -28.23 11.68
C THR A 371 19.52 -27.85 10.23
N SER A 372 18.24 -27.71 9.87
CA SER A 372 17.82 -27.39 8.50
C SER A 372 18.30 -28.42 7.44
N CYS A 373 18.23 -29.73 7.74
CA CYS A 373 18.71 -30.79 6.87
C CYS A 373 18.00 -30.83 5.51
N ASN A 374 18.71 -30.59 4.42
CA ASN A 374 18.14 -30.66 3.06
C ASN A 374 17.74 -32.08 2.68
N ALA A 375 18.59 -33.06 3.02
CA ALA A 375 18.37 -34.48 2.67
C ALA A 375 17.05 -34.98 3.26
N TYR A 376 16.74 -34.63 4.52
CA TYR A 376 15.51 -35.06 5.19
C TYR A 376 14.26 -34.67 4.39
N PHE A 377 14.16 -33.39 4.02
CA PHE A 377 13.00 -32.87 3.30
C PHE A 377 12.93 -33.37 1.86
N CYS A 378 14.06 -33.55 1.20
CA CYS A 378 14.10 -34.16 -0.12
C CYS A 378 13.65 -35.63 -0.09
N TRP A 379 14.09 -36.43 0.90
CA TRP A 379 13.62 -37.80 1.07
C TRP A 379 12.12 -37.85 1.40
N GLY A 380 11.62 -36.95 2.25
CA GLY A 380 10.20 -36.85 2.57
C GLY A 380 9.34 -36.56 1.33
N LEU A 381 9.71 -35.56 0.52
CA LEU A 381 9.01 -35.25 -0.73
C LEU A 381 9.13 -36.41 -1.74
N HIS A 382 10.32 -36.99 -1.91
CA HIS A 382 10.52 -38.14 -2.79
C HIS A 382 9.62 -39.31 -2.38
N ARG A 383 9.54 -39.61 -1.07
CA ARG A 383 8.69 -40.67 -0.54
C ARG A 383 7.21 -40.37 -0.77
N MET A 384 6.75 -39.13 -0.56
CA MET A 384 5.38 -38.72 -0.83
C MET A 384 5.03 -38.91 -2.30
N PHE A 385 5.85 -38.37 -3.22
CA PHE A 385 5.55 -38.36 -4.65
C PHE A 385 5.77 -39.73 -5.34
N SER A 386 6.42 -40.66 -4.67
CA SER A 386 6.61 -42.05 -5.13
C SER A 386 5.71 -43.03 -4.37
N SER A 387 4.82 -42.55 -3.50
CA SER A 387 3.95 -43.40 -2.69
C SER A 387 2.86 -44.06 -3.54
N SER A 388 2.63 -45.36 -3.32
CA SER A 388 1.49 -46.08 -3.89
C SER A 388 0.12 -45.67 -3.31
N LYS A 389 0.11 -44.85 -2.27
CA LYS A 389 -1.11 -44.26 -1.69
C LYS A 389 -1.92 -43.44 -2.73
N TYR A 390 -1.21 -42.86 -3.70
CA TYR A 390 -1.85 -42.00 -4.73
C TYR A 390 -2.04 -42.80 -6.02
N GLU A 391 -3.29 -43.14 -6.36
CA GLU A 391 -3.64 -43.91 -7.54
C GLU A 391 -3.20 -43.22 -8.85
N GLY A 392 -3.37 -41.88 -8.93
CA GLY A 392 -2.88 -41.04 -10.02
C GLY A 392 -1.38 -40.77 -10.01
N GLY A 393 -0.62 -41.44 -9.12
CA GLY A 393 0.82 -41.34 -9.01
C GLY A 393 1.36 -39.98 -8.64
N THR A 394 2.51 -39.61 -9.19
CA THR A 394 3.20 -38.33 -8.87
C THR A 394 2.36 -37.09 -9.12
N LYS A 395 1.43 -37.12 -10.12
CA LYS A 395 0.55 -35.98 -10.44
C LYS A 395 -0.50 -35.75 -9.35
N GLU A 396 -1.10 -36.81 -8.85
CA GLU A 396 -2.06 -36.71 -7.75
C GLU A 396 -1.38 -36.30 -6.46
N ALA A 397 -0.23 -36.90 -6.13
CA ALA A 397 0.58 -36.51 -4.98
C ALA A 397 0.96 -35.02 -5.01
N MET A 398 1.30 -34.47 -6.19
CA MET A 398 1.61 -33.06 -6.38
C MET A 398 0.40 -32.15 -6.14
N ASN A 399 -0.78 -32.53 -6.64
CA ASN A 399 -2.00 -31.76 -6.42
C ASN A 399 -2.40 -31.80 -4.93
N ARG A 400 -2.30 -32.96 -4.29
CA ARG A 400 -2.55 -33.11 -2.86
C ARG A 400 -1.59 -32.27 -2.00
N TRP A 401 -0.30 -32.30 -2.35
CA TRP A 401 0.71 -31.43 -1.73
C TRP A 401 0.33 -29.96 -1.89
N ARG A 402 -0.10 -29.55 -3.11
CA ARG A 402 -0.52 -28.18 -3.38
C ARG A 402 -1.73 -27.75 -2.55
N ASP A 403 -2.70 -28.64 -2.31
CA ASP A 403 -3.88 -28.33 -1.49
C ASP A 403 -3.47 -27.97 -0.06
N TYR A 404 -2.50 -28.66 0.52
CA TYR A 404 -1.92 -28.26 1.81
C TYR A 404 -1.26 -26.91 1.76
N MET A 405 -0.44 -26.64 0.75
CA MET A 405 0.22 -25.34 0.59
C MET A 405 -0.79 -24.19 0.47
N VAL A 406 -1.85 -24.39 -0.32
CA VAL A 406 -2.92 -23.41 -0.47
C VAL A 406 -3.67 -23.22 0.85
N SER A 407 -3.96 -24.27 1.60
CA SER A 407 -4.61 -24.15 2.91
C SER A 407 -3.81 -23.35 3.93
N MET A 408 -2.47 -23.33 3.80
CA MET A 408 -1.56 -22.52 4.62
C MET A 408 -1.40 -21.06 4.15
N GLY A 409 -2.15 -20.62 3.13
CA GLY A 409 -2.12 -19.24 2.66
C GLY A 409 -1.19 -18.97 1.48
N PHE A 410 -0.74 -19.99 0.75
CA PHE A 410 0.20 -19.82 -0.37
C PHE A 410 -0.47 -19.91 -1.74
N GLY A 411 0.12 -19.24 -2.74
CA GLY A 411 -0.31 -19.33 -4.13
C GLY A 411 -1.53 -18.49 -4.50
N TYR A 412 -2.07 -17.73 -3.57
CA TYR A 412 -3.13 -16.74 -3.79
C TYR A 412 -2.89 -15.48 -2.95
N ARG A 413 -3.67 -14.43 -3.17
CA ARG A 413 -3.64 -13.21 -2.36
C ARG A 413 -4.36 -13.47 -1.04
N LEU A 414 -3.73 -13.21 0.09
CA LEU A 414 -4.35 -13.38 1.42
C LEU A 414 -5.52 -12.42 1.62
N GLY A 415 -5.46 -11.25 0.99
CA GLY A 415 -6.48 -10.20 1.06
C GLY A 415 -6.13 -9.10 2.05
N VAL A 416 -4.83 -8.82 2.25
CA VAL A 416 -4.36 -7.70 3.06
C VAL A 416 -4.94 -6.37 2.55
N ASP A 417 -5.16 -5.44 3.45
CA ASP A 417 -5.71 -4.11 3.18
C ASP A 417 -4.69 -3.11 2.58
N LEU A 418 -3.73 -3.62 1.84
CA LEU A 418 -2.73 -2.85 1.13
C LEU A 418 -2.78 -3.15 -0.39
N PRO A 419 -2.54 -2.16 -1.25
CA PRO A 419 -2.60 -2.36 -2.68
C PRO A 419 -1.40 -3.16 -3.19
N GLY A 420 -1.59 -3.85 -4.33
CA GLY A 420 -0.51 -4.49 -5.06
C GLY A 420 -0.07 -5.85 -4.53
N GLU A 421 -0.85 -6.50 -3.66
CA GLU A 421 -0.53 -7.83 -3.13
C GLU A 421 -0.30 -8.85 -4.24
N ALA A 422 0.86 -9.52 -4.21
CA ALA A 422 1.22 -10.62 -5.10
C ALA A 422 0.77 -11.96 -4.52
N ARG A 423 0.41 -12.89 -5.38
CA ARG A 423 -0.06 -14.23 -4.96
C ARG A 423 1.07 -15.22 -4.65
N GLY A 424 2.32 -14.92 -5.04
CA GLY A 424 3.37 -15.92 -5.09
C GLY A 424 3.14 -17.01 -6.15
N MET A 425 3.94 -18.08 -6.10
CA MET A 425 3.81 -19.20 -7.02
C MET A 425 3.91 -20.52 -6.25
N ILE A 426 2.85 -21.34 -6.34
CA ILE A 426 2.82 -22.74 -5.90
C ILE A 426 2.41 -23.57 -7.12
N PRO A 427 3.32 -24.34 -7.70
CA PRO A 427 3.06 -25.12 -8.90
C PRO A 427 2.07 -26.26 -8.64
N ASN A 428 1.39 -26.71 -9.69
CA ASN A 428 0.53 -27.89 -9.71
C ASN A 428 1.05 -28.92 -10.73
N ALA A 429 0.40 -30.06 -10.81
CA ALA A 429 0.77 -31.12 -11.76
C ALA A 429 0.71 -30.67 -13.23
N ASP A 430 -0.28 -29.83 -13.59
CA ASP A 430 -0.44 -29.32 -14.96
C ASP A 430 0.70 -28.39 -15.35
N TYR A 431 1.17 -27.56 -14.42
CA TYR A 431 2.34 -26.71 -14.64
C TYR A 431 3.55 -27.54 -15.06
N TYR A 432 3.87 -28.61 -14.31
CA TYR A 432 5.02 -29.46 -14.61
C TYR A 432 4.79 -30.30 -15.86
N THR A 433 3.57 -30.78 -16.10
CA THR A 433 3.23 -31.52 -17.31
C THR A 433 3.41 -30.66 -18.56
N LYS A 434 3.05 -29.39 -18.50
CA LYS A 434 3.27 -28.42 -19.58
C LYS A 434 4.74 -28.16 -19.88
N HIS A 435 5.60 -28.13 -18.85
CA HIS A 435 7.02 -27.78 -19.00
C HIS A 435 7.92 -28.97 -19.25
N TYR A 436 7.60 -30.14 -18.70
CA TYR A 436 8.44 -31.34 -18.74
C TYR A 436 7.79 -32.52 -19.45
N GLY A 437 6.60 -32.35 -20.03
CA GLY A 437 5.83 -33.47 -20.62
C GLY A 437 5.21 -34.37 -19.54
N ASN A 438 4.74 -35.53 -19.95
CA ASN A 438 4.00 -36.45 -19.05
C ASN A 438 4.88 -37.28 -18.08
N TYR A 439 6.20 -37.28 -18.26
CA TYR A 439 7.12 -38.21 -17.60
C TYR A 439 7.95 -37.59 -16.46
N TRP A 440 7.60 -36.40 -15.97
CA TRP A 440 8.27 -35.81 -14.82
C TRP A 440 8.04 -36.65 -13.54
N ARG A 441 9.01 -36.70 -12.65
CA ARG A 441 9.01 -37.51 -11.43
C ARG A 441 9.42 -36.67 -10.22
N ALA A 442 9.33 -37.23 -9.02
CA ALA A 442 9.73 -36.58 -7.78
C ALA A 442 11.10 -35.88 -7.87
N VAL A 443 12.10 -36.51 -8.47
CA VAL A 443 13.44 -35.91 -8.61
C VAL A 443 13.48 -34.70 -9.53
N THR A 444 12.59 -34.61 -10.53
CA THR A 444 12.49 -33.46 -11.43
C THR A 444 12.15 -32.17 -10.67
N VAL A 445 11.35 -32.29 -9.63
CA VAL A 445 10.80 -31.16 -8.85
C VAL A 445 11.37 -31.12 -7.43
N ILE A 446 12.43 -31.86 -7.13
CA ILE A 446 12.92 -32.07 -5.77
C ILE A 446 13.32 -30.76 -5.04
N SER A 447 13.71 -29.72 -5.77
CA SER A 447 14.08 -28.42 -5.23
C SER A 447 12.96 -27.73 -4.44
N ILE A 448 11.68 -28.04 -4.75
CA ILE A 448 10.56 -27.51 -3.98
C ILE A 448 10.55 -28.00 -2.53
N ALA A 449 11.16 -29.15 -2.24
CA ALA A 449 11.28 -29.68 -0.88
C ALA A 449 12.00 -28.72 0.09
N ILE A 450 12.87 -27.89 -0.45
CA ILE A 450 13.68 -26.93 0.32
C ILE A 450 13.30 -25.48 0.03
N GLY A 451 12.13 -25.24 -0.59
CA GLY A 451 11.62 -23.90 -0.91
C GLY A 451 12.40 -23.19 -2.00
N GLN A 452 12.89 -23.95 -2.98
CA GLN A 452 13.59 -23.47 -4.18
C GLN A 452 12.84 -23.92 -5.44
N GLY A 453 13.43 -23.70 -6.60
CA GLY A 453 12.78 -24.01 -7.88
C GLY A 453 11.68 -23.01 -8.20
N GLU A 454 10.49 -23.51 -8.54
CA GLU A 454 9.37 -22.69 -8.99
C GLU A 454 8.56 -22.05 -7.86
N VAL A 455 8.82 -22.45 -6.59
CA VAL A 455 8.11 -21.91 -5.43
C VAL A 455 8.60 -20.50 -5.12
N THR A 456 7.67 -19.55 -5.14
CA THR A 456 7.93 -18.18 -4.65
C THR A 456 6.81 -17.72 -3.72
N LEU A 457 7.18 -17.03 -2.64
CA LEU A 457 6.26 -16.47 -1.65
C LEU A 457 6.58 -15.00 -1.41
N THR A 458 5.58 -14.26 -0.95
CA THR A 458 5.83 -12.91 -0.41
C THR A 458 6.32 -13.01 1.04
N PRO A 459 7.07 -12.02 1.54
CA PRO A 459 7.42 -11.94 2.97
C PRO A 459 6.19 -11.97 3.89
N LEU A 460 5.06 -11.39 3.46
CA LEU A 460 3.79 -11.48 4.17
C LEU A 460 3.29 -12.93 4.29
N GLN A 461 3.38 -13.71 3.22
CA GLN A 461 3.00 -15.13 3.25
C GLN A 461 3.92 -15.95 4.17
N ILE A 462 5.21 -15.62 4.21
CA ILE A 462 6.16 -16.27 5.14
C ILE A 462 5.82 -15.91 6.60
N ALA A 463 5.49 -14.64 6.89
CA ALA A 463 5.08 -14.23 8.22
C ALA A 463 3.75 -14.88 8.64
N ASN A 464 2.80 -14.98 7.71
CA ASN A 464 1.53 -15.67 7.93
C ASN A 464 1.71 -17.16 8.23
N LEU A 465 2.67 -17.83 7.59
CA LEU A 465 3.05 -19.22 7.96
C LEU A 465 3.56 -19.28 9.41
N GLY A 466 4.39 -18.31 9.81
CA GLY A 466 4.85 -18.19 11.20
C GLY A 466 3.69 -18.04 12.18
N ALA A 467 2.73 -17.18 11.88
CA ALA A 467 1.51 -16.99 12.67
C ALA A 467 0.62 -18.26 12.68
N THR A 468 0.49 -18.92 11.54
CA THR A 468 -0.25 -20.20 11.42
C THR A 468 0.35 -21.31 12.29
N ILE A 469 1.68 -21.42 12.30
CA ILE A 469 2.38 -22.42 13.15
C ILE A 469 2.22 -22.02 14.63
N ALA A 470 2.36 -20.76 14.96
CA ALA A 470 2.17 -20.23 16.30
C ALA A 470 0.77 -20.57 16.86
N ASN A 471 -0.26 -20.44 16.03
CA ASN A 471 -1.67 -20.76 16.38
C ASN A 471 -2.02 -22.25 16.22
N ARG A 472 -1.06 -23.14 15.87
CA ARG A 472 -1.31 -24.57 15.67
C ARG A 472 -2.37 -24.85 14.59
N GLY A 473 -2.31 -24.14 13.46
CA GLY A 473 -3.07 -24.48 12.25
C GLY A 473 -4.18 -23.50 11.86
N THR A 474 -4.30 -22.39 12.55
CA THR A 474 -5.25 -21.33 12.19
C THR A 474 -4.55 -20.00 11.94
N TYR A 475 -5.13 -19.16 11.09
CA TYR A 475 -4.70 -17.78 10.90
C TYR A 475 -5.88 -16.88 10.57
N ILE A 476 -5.76 -15.62 10.91
CA ILE A 476 -6.66 -14.56 10.47
C ILE A 476 -5.97 -13.79 9.35
N THR A 477 -6.72 -13.33 8.36
CA THR A 477 -6.15 -12.55 7.26
C THR A 477 -5.36 -11.36 7.80
N PRO A 478 -4.05 -11.27 7.50
CA PRO A 478 -3.24 -10.16 7.97
C PRO A 478 -3.78 -8.81 7.49
N HIS A 479 -3.81 -7.81 8.39
CA HIS A 479 -4.36 -6.49 8.10
C HIS A 479 -3.68 -5.38 8.90
N MET A 480 -3.72 -4.16 8.37
CA MET A 480 -3.09 -2.96 8.94
C MET A 480 -4.06 -2.10 9.74
N VAL A 481 -5.35 -2.10 9.40
CA VAL A 481 -6.34 -1.26 10.08
C VAL A 481 -7.06 -2.08 11.14
N LYS A 482 -6.90 -1.65 12.39
CA LYS A 482 -7.52 -2.23 13.59
C LYS A 482 -8.93 -1.71 13.80
N ALA A 483 -9.17 -0.42 13.56
CA ALA A 483 -10.48 0.20 13.73
C ALA A 483 -10.66 1.40 12.80
N ILE A 484 -11.91 1.66 12.41
CA ILE A 484 -12.35 2.82 11.63
C ILE A 484 -13.37 3.58 12.50
N GLU A 485 -13.21 4.89 12.66
CA GLU A 485 -14.12 5.72 13.45
C GLU A 485 -15.59 5.56 13.00
N GLY A 486 -16.46 5.10 13.88
CA GLY A 486 -17.89 4.91 13.59
C GLY A 486 -18.21 3.87 12.51
N ASP A 487 -17.28 2.92 12.25
CA ASP A 487 -17.46 1.86 11.26
C ASP A 487 -16.85 0.53 11.73
N THR A 488 -17.11 -0.53 10.98
CA THR A 488 -16.56 -1.86 11.22
C THR A 488 -15.49 -2.21 10.19
N ILE A 489 -14.46 -2.94 10.61
CA ILE A 489 -13.50 -3.54 9.66
C ILE A 489 -14.13 -4.74 8.95
N ARG A 490 -13.52 -5.17 7.86
CA ARG A 490 -14.00 -6.31 7.06
C ARG A 490 -14.08 -7.58 7.90
N GLN A 491 -15.15 -8.37 7.73
CA GLN A 491 -15.36 -9.63 8.44
C GLN A 491 -14.20 -10.63 8.25
N ASP A 492 -13.53 -10.62 7.11
CA ASP A 492 -12.36 -11.46 6.84
C ASP A 492 -11.19 -11.24 7.82
N TYR A 493 -11.10 -10.04 8.41
CA TYR A 493 -10.09 -9.67 9.41
C TYR A 493 -10.47 -10.10 10.83
N LEU A 494 -11.65 -10.66 11.00
CA LEU A 494 -12.16 -11.15 12.27
C LEU A 494 -12.38 -12.68 12.26
N THR A 495 -12.35 -13.30 11.07
CA THR A 495 -12.71 -14.71 10.91
C THR A 495 -11.47 -15.58 10.75
N PRO A 496 -11.22 -16.51 11.70
CA PRO A 496 -10.13 -17.47 11.56
C PRO A 496 -10.31 -18.42 10.37
N LYS A 497 -9.22 -18.68 9.66
CA LYS A 497 -9.10 -19.69 8.60
C LYS A 497 -8.30 -20.87 9.12
N SER A 498 -8.76 -22.08 8.85
CA SER A 498 -8.08 -23.32 9.27
C SER A 498 -7.34 -23.95 8.11
N THR A 499 -6.18 -24.52 8.38
CA THR A 499 -5.44 -25.33 7.42
C THR A 499 -5.99 -26.75 7.35
N LEU A 500 -5.56 -27.51 6.36
CA LEU A 500 -5.89 -28.95 6.24
C LEU A 500 -5.09 -29.83 7.18
N VAL A 501 -4.20 -29.26 7.99
CA VAL A 501 -3.30 -29.99 8.89
C VAL A 501 -3.83 -29.96 10.32
N GLY A 502 -3.88 -31.11 10.96
CA GLY A 502 -4.32 -31.27 12.33
C GLY A 502 -3.35 -30.68 13.36
N ARG A 503 -3.88 -30.23 14.50
CA ARG A 503 -3.12 -29.55 15.56
C ARG A 503 -1.88 -30.33 16.03
N ASN A 504 -1.99 -31.65 16.18
CA ASN A 504 -0.90 -32.48 16.69
C ASN A 504 0.37 -32.41 15.82
N SER A 505 0.19 -32.31 14.49
CA SER A 505 1.31 -32.16 13.57
C SER A 505 2.11 -30.87 13.82
N TYR A 506 1.43 -29.80 14.22
CA TYR A 506 2.05 -28.52 14.53
C TYR A 506 2.94 -28.56 15.78
N GLU A 507 2.56 -29.31 16.82
CA GLU A 507 3.36 -29.37 18.06
C GLU A 507 4.78 -29.89 17.78
N HIS A 508 4.93 -30.92 16.94
CA HIS A 508 6.23 -31.43 16.54
C HIS A 508 7.08 -30.40 15.78
N ILE A 509 6.43 -29.54 14.97
CA ILE A 509 7.11 -28.48 14.25
C ILE A 509 7.56 -27.36 15.20
N VAL A 510 6.70 -26.97 16.13
CA VAL A 510 7.01 -25.96 17.16
C VAL A 510 8.20 -26.39 18.02
N GLU A 511 8.22 -27.64 18.49
CA GLU A 511 9.35 -28.19 19.24
C GLU A 511 10.65 -28.21 18.39
N GLY A 512 10.56 -28.57 17.11
CA GLY A 512 11.68 -28.51 16.18
C GLY A 512 12.19 -27.08 15.94
N MET A 513 11.28 -26.10 15.86
CA MET A 513 11.63 -24.67 15.75
C MET A 513 12.20 -24.11 17.06
N ARG A 514 11.75 -24.59 18.22
CA ARG A 514 12.36 -24.25 19.51
C ARG A 514 13.77 -24.82 19.60
N LEU A 515 13.97 -26.08 19.22
CA LEU A 515 15.30 -26.71 19.15
C LEU A 515 16.25 -25.97 18.20
N ALA A 516 15.74 -25.40 17.09
CA ALA A 516 16.55 -24.59 16.19
C ALA A 516 17.12 -23.34 16.87
N VAL A 517 16.40 -22.78 17.83
CA VAL A 517 16.84 -21.61 18.62
C VAL A 517 17.76 -22.02 19.78
N THR A 518 17.47 -23.11 20.48
CA THR A 518 18.30 -23.55 21.63
C THR A 518 19.60 -24.20 21.20
N ASP A 519 19.58 -25.04 20.18
CA ASP A 519 20.75 -25.82 19.75
C ASP A 519 20.93 -25.94 18.21
N GLY A 520 20.27 -25.10 17.44
CA GLY A 520 20.30 -25.18 15.98
C GLY A 520 20.79 -23.91 15.29
N THR A 521 20.25 -23.70 14.09
CA THR A 521 20.66 -22.63 13.16
C THR A 521 20.18 -21.23 13.58
N CYS A 522 19.29 -21.12 14.57
CA CYS A 522 18.69 -19.88 15.04
C CYS A 522 19.21 -19.42 16.41
N ARG A 523 20.36 -19.90 16.88
CA ARG A 523 20.90 -19.61 18.23
C ARG A 523 20.98 -18.13 18.57
N ALA A 524 21.21 -17.26 17.58
CA ALA A 524 21.25 -15.80 17.81
C ALA A 524 19.90 -15.22 18.24
N ALA A 525 18.79 -15.99 18.16
CA ALA A 525 17.47 -15.61 18.68
C ALA A 525 17.17 -16.21 20.05
N ASN A 526 18.13 -16.88 20.71
CA ASN A 526 17.93 -17.43 22.04
C ASN A 526 18.04 -16.34 23.10
N ILE A 527 16.95 -15.59 23.27
CA ILE A 527 16.84 -14.52 24.27
C ILE A 527 16.22 -15.12 25.54
N PRO A 528 16.87 -15.00 26.71
CA PRO A 528 16.32 -15.53 27.96
C PRO A 528 14.91 -14.99 28.24
N GLY A 529 13.98 -15.89 28.59
CA GLY A 529 12.61 -15.55 28.97
C GLY A 529 11.64 -15.32 27.81
N LEU A 530 12.09 -15.34 26.55
CA LEU A 530 11.18 -15.08 25.42
C LEU A 530 10.69 -16.37 24.70
N ASP A 531 11.28 -17.52 24.97
CA ASP A 531 10.93 -18.81 24.36
C ASP A 531 10.66 -18.73 22.83
N VAL A 532 11.62 -18.13 22.14
CA VAL A 532 11.55 -17.96 20.69
C VAL A 532 11.57 -19.30 19.98
N CYS A 533 10.67 -19.49 19.02
CA CYS A 533 10.67 -20.57 18.04
C CYS A 533 11.02 -20.00 16.66
N GLY A 534 11.98 -20.63 15.95
CA GLY A 534 12.45 -20.02 14.71
C GLY A 534 12.95 -21.01 13.67
N LYS A 535 13.00 -20.53 12.43
CA LYS A 535 13.55 -21.27 11.29
C LYS A 535 14.33 -20.32 10.38
N THR A 536 15.60 -20.65 10.16
CA THR A 536 16.41 -19.94 9.15
C THR A 536 15.98 -20.31 7.74
N GLY A 537 16.09 -19.35 6.84
CA GLY A 537 16.04 -19.52 5.40
C GLY A 537 17.33 -19.03 4.75
N THR A 538 17.79 -19.75 3.75
CA THR A 538 18.82 -19.30 2.83
C THR A 538 18.29 -19.59 1.44
N ALA A 539 18.03 -18.57 0.66
CA ALA A 539 17.53 -18.71 -0.69
C ALA A 539 18.65 -18.45 -1.69
N GLN A 540 18.93 -19.44 -2.52
CA GLN A 540 20.00 -19.35 -3.52
C GLN A 540 19.67 -18.28 -4.57
N ASN A 541 20.66 -17.52 -4.95
CA ASN A 541 20.59 -16.48 -5.96
C ASN A 541 21.82 -16.54 -6.87
N ARG A 542 21.77 -15.87 -8.02
CA ARG A 542 22.93 -15.78 -8.94
C ARG A 542 24.14 -15.03 -8.36
N GLY A 543 23.92 -14.23 -7.30
CA GLY A 543 24.97 -13.56 -6.53
C GLY A 543 25.16 -14.21 -5.17
N LYS A 544 25.14 -13.40 -4.10
CA LYS A 544 25.05 -13.88 -2.73
C LYS A 544 23.63 -14.36 -2.44
N ASP A 545 23.51 -15.40 -1.66
CA ASP A 545 22.22 -15.92 -1.21
C ASP A 545 21.44 -14.87 -0.42
N HIS A 546 20.12 -15.01 -0.40
CA HIS A 546 19.26 -14.17 0.42
C HIS A 546 19.17 -14.72 1.84
N SER A 547 19.29 -13.83 2.83
CA SER A 547 19.14 -14.17 4.25
C SER A 547 17.68 -14.07 4.66
N ALA A 548 17.09 -15.16 5.12
CA ALA A 548 15.71 -15.20 5.58
C ALA A 548 15.59 -15.82 6.97
N PHE A 549 14.56 -15.38 7.69
CA PHE A 549 14.17 -15.92 9.00
C PHE A 549 12.66 -15.85 9.13
N MET A 550 12.08 -16.86 9.74
CA MET A 550 10.71 -16.92 10.19
C MET A 550 10.68 -17.44 11.62
N GLY A 551 9.96 -16.78 12.50
CA GLY A 551 9.85 -17.19 13.88
C GLY A 551 8.65 -16.57 14.60
N PHE A 552 8.43 -17.01 15.82
CA PHE A 552 7.40 -16.43 16.70
C PHE A 552 7.82 -16.58 18.15
N ALA A 553 7.22 -15.80 19.01
CA ALA A 553 7.45 -15.83 20.47
C ALA A 553 6.23 -15.26 21.24
N PRO A 554 6.04 -15.71 22.50
CA PRO A 554 6.60 -16.91 23.11
C PRO A 554 6.12 -18.22 22.45
N MET A 555 6.74 -19.36 22.78
CA MET A 555 6.32 -20.69 22.29
C MET A 555 4.87 -21.00 22.67
N ASP A 556 4.51 -20.67 23.92
CA ASP A 556 3.16 -20.76 24.42
C ASP A 556 2.52 -19.37 24.48
N ASN A 557 1.23 -19.27 24.09
CA ASN A 557 0.51 -18.00 23.97
C ASN A 557 1.25 -16.94 23.14
N PRO A 558 1.58 -17.23 21.87
CA PRO A 558 2.42 -16.39 21.03
C PRO A 558 1.82 -15.01 20.82
N LYS A 559 2.68 -13.98 20.90
CA LYS A 559 2.31 -12.56 20.79
C LYS A 559 2.78 -11.93 19.49
N ILE A 560 3.84 -12.46 18.92
CA ILE A 560 4.45 -11.97 17.68
C ILE A 560 4.93 -13.12 16.82
N ALA A 561 4.58 -13.12 15.55
CA ALA A 561 5.18 -13.94 14.50
C ALA A 561 5.84 -13.01 13.48
N ILE A 562 7.07 -13.32 13.08
CA ILE A 562 7.87 -12.44 12.24
C ILE A 562 8.50 -13.18 11.07
N ALA A 563 8.58 -12.53 9.92
CA ALA A 563 9.42 -12.89 8.81
C ALA A 563 10.38 -11.76 8.47
N VAL A 564 11.65 -12.09 8.28
CA VAL A 564 12.69 -11.16 7.83
C VAL A 564 13.29 -11.72 6.55
N TYR A 565 13.41 -10.90 5.54
CA TYR A 565 14.01 -11.25 4.27
C TYR A 565 14.98 -10.16 3.81
N VAL A 566 16.28 -10.50 3.68
CA VAL A 566 17.35 -9.57 3.28
C VAL A 566 17.99 -10.07 2.00
N GLU A 567 17.84 -9.33 0.91
CA GLU A 567 18.44 -9.68 -0.38
C GLU A 567 19.97 -9.67 -0.28
N ASN A 568 20.61 -10.67 -0.85
CA ASN A 568 22.08 -10.83 -0.87
C ASN A 568 22.74 -10.82 0.53
N GLY A 569 21.96 -11.14 1.58
CA GLY A 569 22.42 -11.13 2.97
C GLY A 569 23.20 -12.38 3.38
N GLY A 570 23.33 -13.39 2.51
CA GLY A 570 23.99 -14.65 2.80
C GLY A 570 23.12 -15.59 3.64
N PHE A 571 23.70 -16.19 4.67
CA PHE A 571 22.96 -17.13 5.52
C PHE A 571 21.90 -16.45 6.37
N GLY A 572 20.79 -17.17 6.65
CA GLY A 572 19.72 -16.67 7.52
C GLY A 572 20.20 -16.19 8.89
N ALA A 573 21.22 -16.85 9.44
CA ALA A 573 21.83 -16.47 10.70
C ALA A 573 22.60 -15.13 10.67
N THR A 574 22.94 -14.61 9.48
CA THR A 574 23.76 -13.38 9.34
C THR A 574 22.96 -12.11 9.58
N TYR A 575 21.75 -12.03 9.03
CA TYR A 575 20.86 -10.87 9.15
C TYR A 575 19.46 -11.25 9.63
N GLY A 576 18.85 -12.27 9.02
CA GLY A 576 17.45 -12.62 9.29
C GLY A 576 17.18 -12.91 10.76
N VAL A 577 17.96 -13.81 11.37
CA VAL A 577 17.80 -14.21 12.76
C VAL A 577 18.04 -13.05 13.73
N PRO A 578 19.18 -12.33 13.69
CA PRO A 578 19.42 -11.26 14.66
C PRO A 578 18.45 -10.08 14.50
N ILE A 579 18.03 -9.73 13.28
CA ILE A 579 17.01 -8.69 13.07
C ILE A 579 15.67 -9.13 13.67
N GLY A 580 15.23 -10.37 13.41
CA GLY A 580 13.98 -10.89 13.96
C GLY A 580 14.01 -10.98 15.48
N ALA A 581 15.13 -11.40 16.06
CA ALA A 581 15.32 -11.47 17.50
C ALA A 581 15.19 -10.10 18.20
N LEU A 582 15.87 -9.08 17.67
CA LEU A 582 15.82 -7.71 18.20
C LEU A 582 14.39 -7.12 18.17
N LEU A 583 13.64 -7.38 17.11
CA LEU A 583 12.26 -6.91 17.01
C LEU A 583 11.33 -7.66 17.95
N MET A 584 11.50 -8.97 18.12
CA MET A 584 10.75 -9.73 19.13
C MET A 584 11.07 -9.27 20.55
N GLU A 585 12.34 -9.02 20.86
CA GLU A 585 12.74 -8.48 22.17
C GLU A 585 12.10 -7.11 22.43
N LYS A 586 12.22 -6.16 21.48
CA LYS A 586 11.60 -4.84 21.61
C LYS A 586 10.09 -4.93 21.85
N TYR A 587 9.41 -5.78 21.09
CA TYR A 587 7.95 -5.90 21.21
C TYR A 587 7.49 -6.54 22.54
N LEU A 588 8.20 -7.59 22.99
CA LEU A 588 7.79 -8.35 24.18
C LEU A 588 8.24 -7.70 25.50
N ASN A 589 9.42 -7.06 25.50
CA ASN A 589 9.97 -6.44 26.70
C ASN A 589 9.73 -4.92 26.78
N GLY A 590 9.21 -4.30 25.69
CA GLY A 590 9.05 -2.84 25.59
C GLY A 590 10.33 -2.12 25.16
N GLU A 591 11.49 -2.61 25.56
CA GLU A 591 12.82 -2.05 25.20
C GLU A 591 13.86 -3.15 24.94
N LEU A 592 14.92 -2.75 24.25
CA LEU A 592 16.07 -3.60 24.03
C LEU A 592 17.02 -3.55 25.24
N SER A 593 17.61 -4.68 25.58
CA SER A 593 18.75 -4.74 26.53
C SER A 593 19.96 -3.97 25.97
N GLU A 594 20.89 -3.56 26.82
CA GLU A 594 22.09 -2.81 26.39
C GLU A 594 22.94 -3.61 25.38
N GLU A 595 23.03 -4.92 25.56
CA GLU A 595 23.69 -5.79 24.58
C GLU A 595 22.96 -5.78 23.23
N SER A 596 21.64 -5.83 23.24
CA SER A 596 20.80 -5.79 22.04
C SER A 596 20.82 -4.42 21.36
N LYS A 597 20.90 -3.30 22.09
CA LYS A 597 21.11 -1.96 21.54
C LYS A 597 22.43 -1.90 20.75
N THR A 598 23.50 -2.41 21.33
CA THR A 598 24.82 -2.49 20.67
C THR A 598 24.76 -3.33 19.39
N LYS A 599 24.11 -4.50 19.42
CA LYS A 599 23.90 -5.35 18.24
C LYS A 599 23.05 -4.65 17.17
N ALA A 600 22.02 -3.92 17.58
CA ALA A 600 21.17 -3.16 16.65
C ALA A 600 21.98 -2.08 15.92
N ASP A 601 22.85 -1.35 16.63
CA ASP A 601 23.74 -0.34 16.04
C ASP A 601 24.76 -0.95 15.08
N GLU A 602 25.31 -2.12 15.41
CA GLU A 602 26.21 -2.84 14.50
C GLU A 602 25.50 -3.29 13.23
N ILE A 603 24.29 -3.84 13.36
CA ILE A 603 23.52 -4.34 12.20
C ILE A 603 23.09 -3.17 11.31
N SER A 604 22.65 -2.06 11.87
CA SER A 604 22.24 -0.89 11.09
C SER A 604 23.38 -0.35 10.22
N LYS A 605 24.60 -0.32 10.75
CA LYS A 605 25.81 0.15 10.06
C LYS A 605 26.33 -0.80 8.98
N ARG A 606 25.95 -2.09 9.00
CA ARG A 606 26.42 -3.07 8.00
C ARG A 606 25.83 -2.75 6.63
N VAL A 607 26.71 -2.58 5.65
CA VAL A 607 26.37 -2.32 4.24
C VAL A 607 26.45 -3.59 3.43
N ILE A 608 25.39 -3.88 2.67
CA ILE A 608 25.42 -4.94 1.65
C ILE A 608 25.69 -4.29 0.30
N ASN A 609 26.76 -4.71 -0.35
CA ASN A 609 27.05 -4.27 -1.71
C ASN A 609 26.21 -5.09 -2.70
N TYR A 610 25.24 -4.43 -3.34
CA TYR A 610 24.37 -5.04 -4.34
C TYR A 610 24.97 -5.05 -5.76
N GLY A 611 26.19 -4.53 -5.91
CA GLY A 611 26.85 -4.36 -7.20
C GLY A 611 26.12 -3.36 -8.08
N THR A 612 26.85 -2.50 -8.77
CA THR A 612 26.34 -1.82 -9.97
C THR A 612 26.35 -2.84 -11.10
N SER A 613 25.40 -3.76 -11.13
CA SER A 613 25.21 -4.55 -12.35
C SER A 613 24.66 -3.61 -13.41
N GLU A 614 25.55 -3.06 -14.20
CA GLU A 614 25.22 -2.64 -15.56
C GLU A 614 24.62 -3.86 -16.27
N ARG A 615 23.31 -3.89 -16.39
CA ARG A 615 22.55 -4.67 -17.37
C ARG A 615 21.38 -3.87 -17.87
#